data_afdb72be121a94c9acb01964985997c4
#
_entry.id   afdb72be121a94c9acb01964985997c4
#
_cell.length_a   1.000
_cell.length_b   1.000
_cell.length_c   1.000
_cell.angle_alpha   90.00
_cell.angle_beta   90.00
_cell.angle_gamma   90.00
#
_symmetry.space_group_name_H-M   'P 1'
#
loop_
_entity.id
_entity.type
_entity.pdbx_description
1 polymer ?
#
loop_
_entity_poly.entity_id
_entity_poly.type
_entity_poly.pdbx_seq_one_letter_code
_entity_poly.pdbx_strand_id
1 'polypeptide(L)'
;MSCSRRELLVALGGVVSYTRFAGVWAQADFASYTDADREALLRGGRIGAVKDIGEGVTKPIRADLSWKDTTHSAQIQRVDKALPDFFGQDGTILPMRDAWRFNIAAYRIDRLLRLNMVPVSVARPYKGVPAAFTWWVDDVKGEETQRLREEWKVPDPERFEQQRAVGRVFDELIMNIDRNLGNLLITNSWQVVLIDHTRTFTPYKNIRNRANLTHCSRALLAAMKSLTDGAITKSVGTSLTRVEIAALLARRDRIVAFFNDEVKAKGEEHVLFG
;
A
#
# COMPACT_ATOMS: atom_id res chain seq x y z
N MET A 1 8.89 51.60 52.98
CA MET A 1 10.02 51.75 52.08
C MET A 1 10.37 50.39 51.54
N SER A 2 10.06 50.12 50.32
CA SER A 2 10.11 48.84 49.63
C SER A 2 11.46 48.71 48.88
N CYS A 3 12.16 47.61 49.07
CA CYS A 3 13.28 47.27 48.20
C CYS A 3 13.06 45.87 47.65
N SER A 4 12.71 45.80 46.39
CA SER A 4 12.53 44.61 45.62
C SER A 4 13.88 44.08 45.16
N ARG A 5 14.20 42.82 45.48
CA ARG A 5 15.32 42.08 44.87
C ARG A 5 14.73 41.09 43.86
N ARG A 6 15.02 41.34 42.58
CA ARG A 6 14.88 40.38 41.50
C ARG A 6 16.10 39.46 41.55
N GLU A 7 15.91 38.21 41.86
CA GLU A 7 16.93 37.19 41.70
C GLU A 7 16.91 36.68 40.24
N LEU A 8 18.08 36.77 39.60
CA LEU A 8 18.35 36.30 38.26
C LEU A 8 18.68 34.81 38.37
N LEU A 9 17.78 33.94 37.93
CA LEU A 9 18.05 32.50 37.76
C LEU A 9 18.77 32.31 36.40
N VAL A 10 20.09 32.06 36.48
CA VAL A 10 20.87 31.59 35.34
C VAL A 10 20.64 30.10 35.20
N ALA A 11 19.86 29.70 34.19
CA ALA A 11 19.70 28.31 33.82
C ALA A 11 20.96 27.87 33.05
N LEU A 12 21.79 27.04 33.66
CA LEU A 12 22.87 26.31 33.01
C LEU A 12 22.22 25.24 32.10
N GLY A 13 22.18 25.54 30.82
CA GLY A 13 21.79 24.59 29.77
C GLY A 13 22.87 23.52 29.61
N GLY A 14 22.65 22.36 30.21
CA GLY A 14 23.45 21.19 29.95
C GLY A 14 23.21 20.70 28.52
N VAL A 15 24.18 20.91 27.63
CA VAL A 15 24.18 20.26 26.30
C VAL A 15 24.48 18.79 26.52
N VAL A 16 23.42 17.95 26.47
CA VAL A 16 23.59 16.50 26.40
C VAL A 16 24.05 16.18 24.99
N SER A 17 25.35 16.01 24.81
CA SER A 17 25.93 15.47 23.58
C SER A 17 25.54 14.03 23.45
N TYR A 18 24.53 13.76 22.62
CA TYR A 18 24.26 12.41 22.12
C TYR A 18 25.39 12.02 21.18
N THR A 19 26.41 11.33 21.68
CA THR A 19 27.37 10.62 20.85
C THR A 19 26.59 9.56 20.06
N ARG A 20 26.29 9.87 18.79
CA ARG A 20 25.87 8.88 17.82
C ARG A 20 27.01 7.88 17.68
N PHE A 21 26.84 6.69 18.24
CA PHE A 21 27.55 5.52 17.74
C PHE A 21 27.03 5.24 16.34
N ALA A 22 27.59 5.94 15.36
CA ALA A 22 27.46 5.58 13.96
C ALA A 22 28.34 4.35 13.73
N GLY A 23 27.78 3.17 13.96
CA GLY A 23 28.23 2.01 13.24
C GLY A 23 28.04 2.35 11.76
N VAL A 24 29.14 2.46 11.02
CA VAL A 24 29.15 2.65 9.57
C VAL A 24 28.66 1.33 8.95
N TRP A 25 27.35 1.12 8.99
CA TRP A 25 26.70 0.16 8.10
C TRP A 25 26.55 0.92 6.79
N ALA A 26 27.22 0.46 5.75
CA ALA A 26 26.98 0.94 4.40
C ALA A 26 25.48 0.84 4.17
N GLN A 27 24.83 1.99 3.99
CA GLN A 27 23.40 2.04 3.68
C GLN A 27 23.28 1.43 2.28
N ALA A 28 22.82 0.19 2.21
CA ALA A 28 22.67 -0.50 0.94
C ALA A 28 21.70 0.32 0.07
N ASP A 29 22.08 0.55 -1.17
CA ASP A 29 21.23 1.22 -2.14
C ASP A 29 20.10 0.27 -2.53
N PHE A 30 18.99 0.35 -1.78
CA PHE A 30 17.79 -0.46 -2.04
C PHE A 30 17.07 -0.09 -3.34
N ALA A 31 17.46 0.98 -4.03
CA ALA A 31 16.95 1.29 -5.35
C ALA A 31 17.39 0.23 -6.39
N SER A 32 18.54 -0.40 -6.18
CA SER A 32 19.03 -1.50 -7.04
C SER A 32 18.40 -2.87 -6.77
N TYR A 33 17.67 -3.03 -5.65
CA TYR A 33 17.07 -4.32 -5.27
C TYR A 33 15.87 -4.64 -6.14
N THR A 34 15.92 -5.80 -6.78
CA THR A 34 14.78 -6.36 -7.50
C THR A 34 13.69 -6.83 -6.52
N ASP A 35 12.48 -7.08 -7.01
CA ASP A 35 11.43 -7.70 -6.18
C ASP A 35 11.86 -9.05 -5.63
N ALA A 36 12.64 -9.84 -6.38
CA ALA A 36 13.16 -11.12 -5.93
C ALA A 36 14.13 -10.96 -4.75
N ASP A 37 14.99 -9.94 -4.77
CA ASP A 37 15.91 -9.64 -3.66
C ASP A 37 15.15 -9.21 -2.41
N ARG A 38 14.14 -8.34 -2.58
CA ARG A 38 13.26 -7.90 -1.48
C ARG A 38 12.48 -9.07 -0.90
N GLU A 39 11.91 -9.93 -1.74
CA GLU A 39 11.23 -11.14 -1.26
C GLU A 39 12.17 -12.08 -0.51
N ALA A 40 13.40 -12.29 -0.99
CA ALA A 40 14.38 -13.13 -0.33
C ALA A 40 14.72 -12.61 1.08
N LEU A 41 14.95 -11.29 1.21
CA LEU A 41 15.18 -10.63 2.50
C LEU A 41 13.97 -10.77 3.43
N LEU A 42 12.76 -10.50 2.94
CA LEU A 42 11.54 -10.62 3.73
C LEU A 42 11.29 -12.06 4.21
N ARG A 43 11.58 -13.07 3.38
CA ARG A 43 11.38 -14.50 3.72
C ARG A 43 12.45 -15.02 4.66
N GLY A 44 13.72 -14.69 4.43
CA GLY A 44 14.86 -15.31 5.07
C GLY A 44 15.60 -14.43 6.08
N GLY A 45 15.40 -13.12 6.07
CA GLY A 45 16.13 -12.18 6.92
C GLY A 45 15.93 -12.48 8.41
N ARG A 46 17.03 -12.41 9.19
CA ARG A 46 16.98 -12.57 10.64
C ARG A 46 16.25 -11.37 11.24
N ILE A 47 15.22 -11.65 12.05
CA ILE A 47 14.45 -10.63 12.75
C ILE A 47 15.31 -10.06 13.88
N GLY A 48 15.54 -8.75 13.85
CA GLY A 48 16.27 -7.98 14.86
C GLY A 48 15.34 -7.17 15.76
N ALA A 49 15.55 -5.86 15.80
CA ALA A 49 14.74 -4.94 16.61
C ALA A 49 13.29 -4.92 16.11
N VAL A 50 12.36 -4.92 17.05
CA VAL A 50 10.92 -4.88 16.77
C VAL A 50 10.33 -3.68 17.50
N LYS A 51 9.55 -2.86 16.79
CA LYS A 51 8.82 -1.71 17.33
C LYS A 51 7.34 -1.83 17.03
N ASP A 52 6.49 -1.50 17.98
CA ASP A 52 5.07 -1.26 17.74
C ASP A 52 4.93 0.03 16.94
N ILE A 53 4.15 0.03 15.86
CA ILE A 53 3.93 1.22 15.05
C ILE A 53 3.00 2.21 15.78
N GLY A 54 2.24 1.71 16.77
CA GLY A 54 1.36 2.54 17.61
C GLY A 54 0.10 3.06 16.91
N GLU A 55 0.05 2.97 15.59
CA GLU A 55 -1.06 3.44 14.77
C GLU A 55 -1.76 2.27 14.08
N GLY A 56 -3.09 2.41 13.90
CA GLY A 56 -3.92 1.43 13.19
C GLY A 56 -4.59 0.39 14.08
N VAL A 57 -5.83 0.03 13.70
CA VAL A 57 -6.71 -0.93 14.41
C VAL A 57 -6.11 -2.35 14.45
N THR A 58 -5.24 -2.69 13.51
CA THR A 58 -4.65 -4.03 13.32
C THR A 58 -3.35 -4.24 14.10
N LYS A 59 -2.86 -3.20 14.80
CA LYS A 59 -1.60 -3.20 15.56
C LYS A 59 -0.43 -3.80 14.76
N PRO A 60 -0.10 -3.21 13.59
CA PRO A 60 1.03 -3.66 12.82
C PRO A 60 2.32 -3.37 13.57
N ILE A 61 3.34 -4.18 13.36
CA ILE A 61 4.66 -3.99 13.95
C ILE A 61 5.70 -3.74 12.86
N ARG A 62 6.69 -2.90 13.16
CA ARG A 62 7.89 -2.73 12.34
C ARG A 62 9.00 -3.58 12.92
N ALA A 63 9.69 -4.34 12.06
CA ALA A 63 10.83 -5.15 12.45
C ALA A 63 12.00 -4.94 11.50
N ASP A 64 13.20 -4.85 12.02
CA ASP A 64 14.41 -4.83 11.21
C ASP A 64 14.78 -6.28 10.84
N LEU A 65 15.05 -6.50 9.55
CA LEU A 65 15.43 -7.79 8.99
C LEU A 65 16.87 -7.70 8.46
N SER A 66 17.75 -8.57 8.95
CA SER A 66 19.15 -8.67 8.47
C SER A 66 19.31 -9.86 7.55
N TRP A 67 19.85 -9.62 6.35
CA TRP A 67 20.10 -10.63 5.33
C TRP A 67 21.45 -10.37 4.66
N LYS A 68 22.40 -11.32 4.79
CA LYS A 68 23.81 -11.08 4.41
C LYS A 68 24.32 -9.82 5.12
N ASP A 69 24.89 -8.88 4.40
CA ASP A 69 25.44 -7.62 4.94
C ASP A 69 24.42 -6.46 4.93
N THR A 70 23.15 -6.75 4.72
CA THR A 70 22.08 -5.76 4.56
C THR A 70 21.08 -5.86 5.70
N THR A 71 20.61 -4.71 6.17
CA THR A 71 19.48 -4.61 7.11
C THR A 71 18.43 -3.66 6.55
N HIS A 72 17.18 -4.14 6.50
CA HIS A 72 16.04 -3.34 6.09
C HIS A 72 14.82 -3.62 6.96
N SER A 73 13.94 -2.63 7.12
CA SER A 73 12.72 -2.79 7.91
C SER A 73 11.60 -3.44 7.12
N ALA A 74 10.75 -4.17 7.81
CA ALA A 74 9.51 -4.70 7.28
C ALA A 74 8.35 -4.37 8.22
N GLN A 75 7.17 -4.16 7.64
CA GLN A 75 5.91 -4.20 8.39
C GLN A 75 5.48 -5.66 8.52
N ILE A 76 5.04 -6.07 9.72
CA ILE A 76 4.48 -7.40 9.98
C ILE A 76 3.02 -7.26 10.39
N GLN A 77 2.11 -7.85 9.62
CA GLN A 77 0.67 -7.88 9.92
C GLN A 77 0.19 -9.31 10.06
N ARG A 78 -0.61 -9.57 11.13
CA ARG A 78 -1.13 -10.91 11.48
C ARG A 78 -2.65 -10.94 11.54
N VAL A 79 -3.31 -9.81 11.26
CA VAL A 79 -4.78 -9.73 11.35
C VAL A 79 -5.41 -10.78 10.42
N ASP A 80 -6.36 -11.54 10.95
CA ASP A 80 -7.22 -12.44 10.18
C ASP A 80 -8.53 -12.63 10.93
N LYS A 81 -9.48 -11.73 10.69
CA LYS A 81 -10.77 -11.71 11.40
C LYS A 81 -11.92 -11.41 10.45
N ALA A 82 -13.10 -11.93 10.79
CA ALA A 82 -14.33 -11.53 10.13
C ALA A 82 -14.63 -10.07 10.45
N LEU A 83 -15.22 -9.38 9.50
CA LEU A 83 -15.81 -8.05 9.63
C LEU A 83 -17.34 -8.16 9.48
N PRO A 84 -18.10 -7.11 9.81
CA PRO A 84 -19.52 -7.02 9.43
C PRO A 84 -19.69 -7.25 7.93
N ASP A 85 -20.82 -7.83 7.56
CA ASP A 85 -21.11 -8.15 6.15
C ASP A 85 -21.10 -6.90 5.28
N PHE A 86 -20.66 -7.09 4.05
CA PHE A 86 -20.75 -6.09 2.99
C PHE A 86 -22.17 -6.13 2.37
N PHE A 87 -22.76 -4.97 2.21
CA PHE A 87 -24.05 -4.78 1.54
C PHE A 87 -23.83 -4.12 0.19
N GLY A 88 -23.99 -4.89 -0.87
CA GLY A 88 -23.90 -4.42 -2.24
C GLY A 88 -25.08 -3.54 -2.62
N GLN A 89 -24.88 -2.62 -3.56
CA GLN A 89 -25.95 -1.75 -4.10
C GLN A 89 -27.05 -2.54 -4.81
N ASP A 90 -26.75 -3.77 -5.22
CA ASP A 90 -27.69 -4.73 -5.86
C ASP A 90 -28.40 -5.63 -4.84
N GLY A 91 -28.29 -5.33 -3.56
CA GLY A 91 -28.87 -6.14 -2.47
C GLY A 91 -28.06 -7.38 -2.09
N THR A 92 -26.90 -7.61 -2.71
CA THR A 92 -26.03 -8.74 -2.35
C THR A 92 -25.44 -8.52 -0.95
N ILE A 93 -25.49 -9.56 -0.11
CA ILE A 93 -24.85 -9.58 1.22
C ILE A 93 -23.69 -10.57 1.18
N LEU A 94 -22.50 -10.13 1.54
CA LEU A 94 -21.27 -10.93 1.45
C LEU A 94 -20.42 -10.81 2.72
N PRO A 95 -19.83 -11.92 3.19
CA PRO A 95 -18.91 -11.87 4.30
C PRO A 95 -17.65 -11.08 3.93
N MET A 96 -17.18 -10.24 4.85
CA MET A 96 -15.94 -9.52 4.72
C MET A 96 -14.89 -10.02 5.71
N ARG A 97 -13.65 -9.80 5.35
CA ARG A 97 -12.51 -10.12 6.21
C ARG A 97 -11.49 -8.97 6.24
N ASP A 98 -10.86 -8.85 7.39
CA ASP A 98 -9.62 -8.09 7.59
C ASP A 98 -8.51 -9.14 7.68
N ALA A 99 -7.72 -9.33 6.60
CA ALA A 99 -6.81 -10.48 6.49
C ALA A 99 -5.44 -10.08 5.94
N TRP A 100 -4.39 -10.46 6.67
CA TRP A 100 -2.98 -10.23 6.30
C TRP A 100 -2.62 -10.72 4.90
N ARG A 101 -3.23 -11.84 4.45
CA ARG A 101 -2.96 -12.47 3.16
C ARG A 101 -3.31 -11.57 1.97
N PHE A 102 -4.21 -10.62 2.17
CA PHE A 102 -4.62 -9.69 1.12
C PHE A 102 -3.53 -8.67 0.75
N ASN A 103 -2.60 -8.32 1.65
CA ASN A 103 -1.43 -7.53 1.28
C ASN A 103 -0.58 -8.24 0.22
N ILE A 104 -0.41 -9.57 0.37
CA ILE A 104 0.35 -10.37 -0.59
C ILE A 104 -0.38 -10.45 -1.92
N ALA A 105 -1.70 -10.70 -1.88
CA ALA A 105 -2.51 -10.75 -3.08
C ALA A 105 -2.48 -9.40 -3.83
N ALA A 106 -2.62 -8.28 -3.14
CA ALA A 106 -2.55 -6.93 -3.72
C ALA A 106 -1.19 -6.69 -4.40
N TYR A 107 -0.08 -6.99 -3.72
CA TYR A 107 1.26 -6.93 -4.32
C TYR A 107 1.37 -7.78 -5.59
N ARG A 108 0.88 -9.01 -5.58
CA ARG A 108 0.95 -9.91 -6.74
C ARG A 108 0.11 -9.42 -7.92
N ILE A 109 -1.10 -8.91 -7.67
CA ILE A 109 -1.97 -8.34 -8.70
C ILE A 109 -1.36 -7.05 -9.27
N ASP A 110 -0.82 -6.18 -8.42
CA ASP A 110 -0.10 -4.97 -8.83
C ASP A 110 1.03 -5.29 -9.83
N ARG A 111 1.82 -6.33 -9.57
CA ARG A 111 2.91 -6.77 -10.48
C ARG A 111 2.40 -7.36 -11.78
N LEU A 112 1.31 -8.12 -11.76
CA LEU A 112 0.67 -8.61 -12.99
C LEU A 112 0.17 -7.46 -13.87
N LEU A 113 -0.28 -6.37 -13.25
CA LEU A 113 -0.72 -5.15 -13.93
C LEU A 113 0.42 -4.16 -14.22
N ARG A 114 1.65 -4.44 -13.77
CA ARG A 114 2.86 -3.61 -13.95
C ARG A 114 2.74 -2.20 -13.35
N LEU A 115 2.02 -2.06 -12.23
CA LEU A 115 1.80 -0.75 -11.61
C LEU A 115 2.98 -0.31 -10.74
N ASN A 116 3.58 -1.23 -10.00
CA ASN A 116 4.66 -0.98 -9.04
C ASN A 116 4.29 0.04 -7.95
N MET A 117 3.02 0.09 -7.56
CA MET A 117 2.50 0.99 -6.53
C MET A 117 2.35 0.32 -5.17
N VAL A 118 2.30 -1.02 -5.12
CA VAL A 118 2.16 -1.78 -3.87
C VAL A 118 3.51 -2.35 -3.44
N PRO A 119 3.93 -2.12 -2.18
CA PRO A 119 5.20 -2.67 -1.67
C PRO A 119 5.23 -4.19 -1.72
N VAL A 120 6.43 -4.75 -1.93
CA VAL A 120 6.67 -6.20 -1.92
C VAL A 120 6.18 -6.79 -0.61
N SER A 121 5.38 -7.86 -0.69
CA SER A 121 4.80 -8.53 0.47
C SER A 121 4.86 -10.05 0.32
N VAL A 122 5.26 -10.76 1.39
CA VAL A 122 5.41 -12.21 1.41
C VAL A 122 4.75 -12.84 2.63
N ALA A 123 4.33 -14.10 2.49
CA ALA A 123 3.89 -14.90 3.63
C ALA A 123 5.11 -15.41 4.40
N ARG A 124 5.11 -15.18 5.73
CA ARG A 124 6.12 -15.74 6.64
C ARG A 124 5.53 -15.80 8.05
N PRO A 125 5.68 -16.93 8.78
CA PRO A 125 5.25 -16.98 10.17
C PRO A 125 6.05 -16.01 11.04
N TYR A 126 5.34 -15.33 11.95
CA TYR A 126 5.95 -14.54 13.01
C TYR A 126 5.52 -15.08 14.37
N LYS A 127 6.49 -15.54 15.18
CA LYS A 127 6.23 -16.20 16.48
C LYS A 127 5.21 -17.35 16.35
N GLY A 128 5.36 -18.18 15.30
CA GLY A 128 4.50 -19.33 15.05
C GLY A 128 3.12 -19.00 14.44
N VAL A 129 2.78 -17.74 14.22
CA VAL A 129 1.50 -17.32 13.63
C VAL A 129 1.71 -16.84 12.19
N PRO A 130 0.86 -17.26 11.22
CA PRO A 130 0.93 -16.76 9.85
C PRO A 130 0.83 -15.22 9.79
N ALA A 131 1.65 -14.61 8.92
CA ALA A 131 1.72 -13.16 8.79
C ALA A 131 2.11 -12.74 7.37
N ALA A 132 1.80 -11.48 7.02
CA ALA A 132 2.43 -10.78 5.91
C ALA A 132 3.64 -10.01 6.43
N PHE A 133 4.77 -10.17 5.74
CA PHE A 133 5.94 -9.33 5.85
C PHE A 133 5.96 -8.43 4.62
N THR A 134 5.79 -7.14 4.82
CA THR A 134 5.72 -6.15 3.75
C THR A 134 6.93 -5.23 3.82
N TRP A 135 7.57 -4.98 2.68
CA TRP A 135 8.70 -4.07 2.55
C TRP A 135 8.35 -2.69 3.09
N TRP A 136 9.15 -2.19 4.03
CA TRP A 136 8.98 -0.84 4.55
C TRP A 136 9.40 0.19 3.50
N VAL A 137 8.59 1.20 3.28
CA VAL A 137 8.91 2.27 2.32
C VAL A 137 9.70 3.35 3.05
N ASP A 138 10.96 3.53 2.68
CA ASP A 138 11.89 4.44 3.39
C ASP A 138 11.84 5.88 2.87
N ASP A 139 11.72 6.06 1.55
CA ASP A 139 11.77 7.38 0.91
C ASP A 139 10.41 8.07 0.93
N VAL A 140 9.78 8.15 2.11
CA VAL A 140 8.45 8.75 2.27
C VAL A 140 8.59 10.21 2.67
N LYS A 141 7.96 11.09 1.87
CA LYS A 141 7.75 12.50 2.19
C LYS A 141 6.63 12.64 3.23
N GLY A 142 5.56 11.86 3.10
CA GLY A 142 4.42 11.79 4.00
C GLY A 142 3.22 11.09 3.36
N GLU A 143 2.06 11.27 3.96
CA GLU A 143 0.78 10.72 3.52
C GLU A 143 -0.06 11.76 2.79
N GLU A 144 -1.03 11.31 2.00
CA GLU A 144 -1.97 12.20 1.30
C GLU A 144 -2.78 13.07 2.28
N THR A 145 -3.10 12.57 3.47
CA THR A 145 -3.72 13.35 4.54
C THR A 145 -2.86 14.55 4.94
N GLN A 146 -1.56 14.32 5.10
CA GLN A 146 -0.61 15.37 5.45
C GLN A 146 -0.43 16.36 4.31
N ARG A 147 -0.29 15.86 3.06
CA ARG A 147 -0.18 16.72 1.88
C ARG A 147 -1.34 17.71 1.78
N LEU A 148 -2.56 17.25 1.98
CA LEU A 148 -3.76 18.10 1.92
C LEU A 148 -3.80 19.10 3.09
N ARG A 149 -3.46 18.66 4.31
CA ARG A 149 -3.46 19.53 5.49
C ARG A 149 -2.41 20.64 5.40
N GLU A 150 -1.24 20.32 4.83
CA GLU A 150 -0.10 21.25 4.73
C GLU A 150 0.00 21.91 3.35
N GLU A 151 -0.99 21.69 2.48
CA GLU A 151 -1.12 22.30 1.15
C GLU A 151 0.15 22.18 0.29
N TRP A 152 0.74 20.97 0.27
CA TRP A 152 1.96 20.72 -0.49
C TRP A 152 1.76 21.01 -1.97
N LYS A 153 2.64 21.82 -2.54
CA LYS A 153 2.67 22.10 -3.98
C LYS A 153 3.29 20.90 -4.70
N VAL A 154 2.49 20.25 -5.54
CA VAL A 154 2.92 19.14 -6.37
C VAL A 154 3.66 19.70 -7.58
N PRO A 155 4.92 19.29 -7.86
CA PRO A 155 5.69 19.83 -8.99
C PRO A 155 5.06 19.52 -10.35
N ASP A 156 4.47 18.33 -10.50
CA ASP A 156 3.76 17.89 -11.70
C ASP A 156 2.36 17.39 -11.28
N PRO A 157 1.36 18.30 -11.23
CA PRO A 157 0.01 17.95 -10.79
C PRO A 157 -0.69 16.94 -11.71
N GLU A 158 -0.43 16.98 -13.00
CA GLU A 158 -1.03 16.08 -13.98
C GLU A 158 -0.55 14.63 -13.75
N ARG A 159 0.76 14.44 -13.70
CA ARG A 159 1.35 13.12 -13.42
C ARG A 159 0.92 12.57 -12.06
N PHE A 160 0.83 13.43 -11.06
CA PHE A 160 0.38 13.02 -9.72
C PHE A 160 -1.08 12.55 -9.74
N GLU A 161 -1.98 13.28 -10.43
CA GLU A 161 -3.38 12.89 -10.56
C GLU A 161 -3.54 11.63 -11.42
N GLN A 162 -2.72 11.44 -12.45
CA GLN A 162 -2.67 10.19 -13.22
C GLN A 162 -2.33 8.99 -12.33
N GLN A 163 -1.34 9.10 -11.43
CA GLN A 163 -1.03 8.04 -10.47
C GLN A 163 -2.23 7.76 -9.53
N ARG A 164 -2.89 8.81 -9.04
CA ARG A 164 -4.08 8.66 -8.20
C ARG A 164 -5.24 8.00 -8.95
N ALA A 165 -5.43 8.33 -10.22
CA ALA A 165 -6.42 7.67 -11.08
C ALA A 165 -6.13 6.18 -11.24
N VAL A 166 -4.88 5.80 -11.51
CA VAL A 166 -4.44 4.39 -11.52
C VAL A 166 -4.75 3.70 -10.18
N GLY A 167 -4.41 4.34 -9.07
CA GLY A 167 -4.69 3.82 -7.73
C GLY A 167 -6.19 3.58 -7.48
N ARG A 168 -7.06 4.51 -7.91
CA ARG A 168 -8.53 4.36 -7.80
C ARG A 168 -9.05 3.18 -8.63
N VAL A 169 -8.56 3.02 -9.87
CA VAL A 169 -8.94 1.87 -10.72
C VAL A 169 -8.47 0.56 -10.09
N PHE A 170 -7.25 0.53 -9.55
CA PHE A 170 -6.72 -0.63 -8.83
C PHE A 170 -7.55 -0.96 -7.59
N ASP A 171 -7.90 0.03 -6.78
CA ASP A 171 -8.73 -0.18 -5.57
C ASP A 171 -10.13 -0.73 -5.92
N GLU A 172 -10.76 -0.26 -6.99
CA GLU A 172 -12.03 -0.84 -7.48
C GLU A 172 -11.83 -2.29 -7.97
N LEU A 173 -10.74 -2.57 -8.67
CA LEU A 173 -10.43 -3.92 -9.16
C LEU A 173 -10.26 -4.92 -8.01
N ILE A 174 -9.49 -4.58 -6.98
CA ILE A 174 -9.26 -5.46 -5.83
C ILE A 174 -10.34 -5.34 -4.75
N MET A 175 -11.38 -4.52 -4.97
CA MET A 175 -12.44 -4.25 -4.00
C MET A 175 -11.90 -3.73 -2.66
N ASN A 176 -11.09 -2.68 -2.70
CA ASN A 176 -10.60 -2.03 -1.49
C ASN A 176 -11.70 -1.16 -0.88
N ILE A 177 -12.16 -1.52 0.30
CA ILE A 177 -13.23 -0.80 1.00
C ILE A 177 -12.70 0.19 2.05
N ASP A 178 -11.41 0.19 2.30
CA ASP A 178 -10.77 0.96 3.38
C ASP A 178 -9.65 1.89 2.88
N ARG A 179 -9.71 2.33 1.60
CA ARG A 179 -8.76 3.32 1.09
C ARG A 179 -9.03 4.68 1.73
N ASN A 180 -8.39 4.91 2.86
CA ASN A 180 -8.29 6.24 3.45
C ASN A 180 -7.01 6.95 2.96
N LEU A 181 -6.92 8.25 3.19
CA LEU A 181 -5.81 9.08 2.69
C LEU A 181 -4.47 8.81 3.41
N GLY A 182 -4.49 8.25 4.62
CA GLY A 182 -3.30 7.79 5.33
C GLY A 182 -2.68 6.52 4.74
N ASN A 183 -3.44 5.78 3.92
CA ASN A 183 -2.98 4.59 3.22
C ASN A 183 -2.44 4.90 1.79
N LEU A 184 -2.26 6.18 1.46
CA LEU A 184 -1.54 6.68 0.30
C LEU A 184 -0.26 7.38 0.78
N LEU A 185 0.88 6.73 0.61
CA LEU A 185 2.17 7.36 0.86
C LEU A 185 2.63 8.12 -0.38
N ILE A 186 3.31 9.24 -0.15
CA ILE A 186 3.94 10.05 -1.19
C ILE A 186 5.44 10.03 -0.92
N THR A 187 6.23 9.61 -1.91
CA THR A 187 7.69 9.62 -1.80
C THR A 187 8.26 11.02 -2.03
N ASN A 188 9.54 11.22 -1.71
CA ASN A 188 10.23 12.47 -2.03
C ASN A 188 10.32 12.74 -3.54
N SER A 189 10.25 11.70 -4.37
CA SER A 189 10.13 11.79 -5.83
C SER A 189 8.69 11.90 -6.36
N TRP A 190 7.71 12.14 -5.47
CA TRP A 190 6.29 12.28 -5.80
C TRP A 190 5.65 11.03 -6.42
N GLN A 191 6.17 9.85 -6.09
CA GLN A 191 5.50 8.59 -6.42
C GLN A 191 4.42 8.29 -5.38
N VAL A 192 3.28 7.81 -5.83
CA VAL A 192 2.20 7.32 -4.95
C VAL A 192 2.41 5.86 -4.66
N VAL A 193 2.46 5.51 -3.37
CA VAL A 193 2.57 4.13 -2.89
C VAL A 193 1.32 3.77 -2.10
N LEU A 194 0.70 2.66 -2.46
CA LEU A 194 -0.52 2.16 -1.85
C LEU A 194 -0.17 1.12 -0.78
N ILE A 195 -0.59 1.36 0.45
CA ILE A 195 -0.35 0.47 1.58
C ILE A 195 -1.66 0.00 2.21
N ASP A 196 -1.57 -0.95 3.13
CA ASP A 196 -2.67 -1.55 3.91
C ASP A 196 -3.87 -2.04 3.06
N HIS A 197 -3.73 -3.24 2.54
CA HIS A 197 -4.74 -3.91 1.72
C HIS A 197 -5.48 -5.02 2.47
N THR A 198 -5.48 -5.01 3.80
CA THR A 198 -6.07 -6.11 4.60
C THR A 198 -7.59 -6.23 4.46
N ARG A 199 -8.27 -5.18 3.99
CA ARG A 199 -9.74 -5.12 3.80
C ARG A 199 -10.12 -5.03 2.32
N THR A 200 -9.60 -5.99 1.54
CA THR A 200 -9.80 -6.06 0.09
C THR A 200 -10.40 -7.41 -0.31
N PHE A 201 -10.56 -7.64 -1.59
CA PHE A 201 -10.96 -8.92 -2.20
C PHE A 201 -12.31 -9.51 -1.71
N THR A 202 -13.20 -8.68 -1.12
CA THR A 202 -14.58 -9.10 -0.89
C THR A 202 -15.14 -9.66 -2.19
N PRO A 203 -15.84 -10.82 -2.18
CA PRO A 203 -16.26 -11.52 -3.40
C PRO A 203 -17.45 -10.86 -4.11
N TYR A 204 -17.57 -9.53 -4.01
CA TYR A 204 -18.52 -8.72 -4.76
C TYR A 204 -18.10 -8.57 -6.22
N LYS A 205 -18.98 -8.90 -7.15
CA LYS A 205 -18.65 -8.97 -8.58
C LYS A 205 -18.84 -7.65 -9.33
N ASN A 206 -19.59 -6.69 -8.76
CA ASN A 206 -19.86 -5.41 -9.41
C ASN A 206 -18.84 -4.34 -9.02
N ILE A 207 -18.77 -3.26 -9.77
CA ILE A 207 -18.03 -2.05 -9.41
C ILE A 207 -18.74 -1.42 -8.22
N ARG A 208 -18.00 -1.14 -7.15
CA ARG A 208 -18.57 -0.56 -5.92
C ARG A 208 -18.90 0.92 -6.11
N ASN A 209 -17.97 1.67 -6.68
CA ASN A 209 -18.16 3.10 -6.88
C ASN A 209 -17.64 3.54 -8.26
N ARG A 210 -18.56 3.70 -9.22
CA ARG A 210 -18.21 4.15 -10.58
C ARG A 210 -17.60 5.56 -10.61
N ALA A 211 -17.90 6.42 -9.63
CA ALA A 211 -17.34 7.76 -9.55
C ALA A 211 -15.81 7.75 -9.34
N ASN A 212 -15.24 6.63 -8.87
CA ASN A 212 -13.80 6.44 -8.77
C ASN A 212 -13.13 6.23 -10.14
N LEU A 213 -13.89 5.82 -11.16
CA LEU A 213 -13.39 5.48 -12.50
C LEU A 213 -13.44 6.70 -13.42
N THR A 214 -12.66 7.73 -13.14
CA THR A 214 -12.66 8.98 -13.93
C THR A 214 -11.83 8.88 -15.21
N HIS A 215 -10.60 8.40 -15.08
CA HIS A 215 -9.63 8.22 -16.16
C HIS A 215 -8.86 6.92 -15.96
N CYS A 216 -8.31 6.36 -17.03
CA CYS A 216 -7.49 5.15 -16.96
C CYS A 216 -6.22 5.30 -17.79
N SER A 217 -5.12 4.72 -17.33
CA SER A 217 -3.93 4.56 -18.16
C SER A 217 -4.19 3.52 -19.26
N ARG A 218 -3.76 3.82 -20.52
CA ARG A 218 -3.81 2.86 -21.64
C ARG A 218 -3.11 1.56 -21.28
N ALA A 219 -1.95 1.66 -20.63
CA ALA A 219 -1.19 0.50 -20.19
C ALA A 219 -1.96 -0.36 -19.18
N LEU A 220 -2.61 0.27 -18.17
CA LEU A 220 -3.42 -0.46 -17.19
C LEU A 220 -4.63 -1.13 -17.84
N LEU A 221 -5.34 -0.44 -18.73
CA LEU A 221 -6.49 -1.00 -19.43
C LEU A 221 -6.08 -2.20 -20.29
N ALA A 222 -4.96 -2.12 -20.99
CA ALA A 222 -4.39 -3.22 -21.77
C ALA A 222 -3.97 -4.40 -20.86
N ALA A 223 -3.31 -4.14 -19.74
CA ALA A 223 -2.91 -5.16 -18.77
C ALA A 223 -4.14 -5.87 -18.16
N MET A 224 -5.20 -5.13 -17.82
CA MET A 224 -6.46 -5.73 -17.37
C MET A 224 -7.09 -6.64 -18.42
N LYS A 225 -7.12 -6.22 -19.69
CA LYS A 225 -7.64 -7.05 -20.79
C LYS A 225 -6.86 -8.38 -20.97
N SER A 226 -5.57 -8.39 -20.69
CA SER A 226 -4.72 -9.59 -20.78
C SER A 226 -4.68 -10.46 -19.51
N LEU A 227 -5.27 -10.00 -18.42
CA LEU A 227 -5.24 -10.70 -17.13
C LEU A 227 -6.11 -11.95 -17.16
N THR A 228 -5.54 -13.13 -16.90
CA THR A 228 -6.24 -14.42 -16.95
C THR A 228 -6.35 -15.08 -15.57
N ASP A 229 -7.34 -15.99 -15.40
CA ASP A 229 -7.48 -16.81 -14.18
C ASP A 229 -6.19 -17.58 -13.86
N GLY A 230 -5.59 -18.21 -14.87
CA GLY A 230 -4.35 -18.99 -14.68
C GLY A 230 -3.17 -18.11 -14.20
N ALA A 231 -3.01 -16.91 -14.77
CA ALA A 231 -1.97 -15.98 -14.37
C ALA A 231 -2.16 -15.51 -12.92
N ILE A 232 -3.40 -15.15 -12.55
CA ILE A 232 -3.75 -14.75 -11.19
C ILE A 232 -3.49 -15.90 -10.22
N THR A 233 -4.08 -17.08 -10.47
CA THR A 233 -3.96 -18.25 -9.59
C THR A 233 -2.50 -18.61 -9.33
N LYS A 234 -1.67 -18.62 -10.39
CA LYS A 234 -0.23 -18.89 -10.27
C LYS A 234 0.50 -17.84 -9.43
N SER A 235 0.14 -16.57 -9.58
CA SER A 235 0.82 -15.46 -8.91
C SER A 235 0.43 -15.33 -7.44
N VAL A 236 -0.87 -15.38 -7.12
CA VAL A 236 -1.36 -15.17 -5.75
C VAL A 236 -1.26 -16.41 -4.86
N GLY A 237 -1.15 -17.62 -5.45
CA GLY A 237 -1.09 -18.90 -4.71
C GLY A 237 -2.29 -19.05 -3.77
N THR A 238 -2.03 -19.29 -2.50
CA THR A 238 -3.06 -19.46 -1.46
C THR A 238 -3.56 -18.14 -0.86
N SER A 239 -3.06 -16.99 -1.32
CA SER A 239 -3.47 -15.69 -0.77
C SER A 239 -4.89 -15.29 -1.16
N LEU A 240 -5.45 -15.88 -2.22
CA LEU A 240 -6.86 -15.74 -2.60
C LEU A 240 -7.51 -17.10 -2.79
N THR A 241 -8.80 -17.15 -2.45
CA THR A 241 -9.68 -18.27 -2.76
C THR A 241 -10.15 -18.21 -4.21
N ARG A 242 -10.67 -19.31 -4.74
CA ARG A 242 -11.27 -19.35 -6.10
C ARG A 242 -12.44 -18.38 -6.26
N VAL A 243 -13.23 -18.17 -5.20
CA VAL A 243 -14.38 -17.25 -5.20
C VAL A 243 -13.91 -15.79 -5.28
N GLU A 244 -12.84 -15.42 -4.55
CA GLU A 244 -12.23 -14.10 -4.59
C GLU A 244 -11.59 -13.81 -5.97
N ILE A 245 -10.93 -14.80 -6.58
CA ILE A 245 -10.37 -14.69 -7.94
C ILE A 245 -11.49 -14.49 -8.97
N ALA A 246 -12.54 -15.30 -8.90
CA ALA A 246 -13.67 -15.18 -9.83
C ALA A 246 -14.37 -13.80 -9.71
N ALA A 247 -14.49 -13.26 -8.50
CA ALA A 247 -15.03 -11.93 -8.28
C ALA A 247 -14.12 -10.82 -8.82
N LEU A 248 -12.81 -10.95 -8.64
CA LEU A 248 -11.81 -10.02 -9.21
C LEU A 248 -11.91 -10.00 -10.74
N LEU A 249 -11.98 -11.16 -11.40
CA LEU A 249 -12.12 -11.24 -12.85
C LEU A 249 -13.44 -10.63 -13.34
N ALA A 250 -14.54 -10.86 -12.62
CA ALA A 250 -15.83 -10.26 -12.96
C ALA A 250 -15.80 -8.72 -12.84
N ARG A 251 -15.10 -8.18 -11.82
CA ARG A 251 -14.89 -6.72 -11.71
C ARG A 251 -13.98 -6.20 -12.82
N ARG A 252 -12.89 -6.92 -13.13
CA ARG A 252 -12.02 -6.60 -14.26
C ARG A 252 -12.82 -6.44 -15.55
N ASP A 253 -13.70 -7.37 -15.87
CA ASP A 253 -14.51 -7.33 -17.10
C ASP A 253 -15.44 -6.11 -17.11
N ARG A 254 -16.04 -5.78 -15.97
CA ARG A 254 -16.92 -4.61 -15.83
C ARG A 254 -16.16 -3.28 -15.92
N ILE A 255 -14.96 -3.19 -15.34
CA ILE A 255 -14.11 -2.00 -15.44
C ILE A 255 -13.66 -1.80 -16.88
N VAL A 256 -13.24 -2.86 -17.56
CA VAL A 256 -12.85 -2.81 -18.98
C VAL A 256 -14.02 -2.39 -19.86
N ALA A 257 -15.21 -2.96 -19.65
CA ALA A 257 -16.43 -2.57 -20.37
C ALA A 257 -16.76 -1.09 -20.13
N PHE A 258 -16.73 -0.65 -18.88
CA PHE A 258 -16.97 0.74 -18.49
C PHE A 258 -16.05 1.71 -19.26
N PHE A 259 -14.75 1.49 -19.25
CA PHE A 259 -13.81 2.38 -19.95
C PHE A 259 -13.95 2.30 -21.48
N ASN A 260 -14.26 1.12 -22.05
CA ASN A 260 -14.54 1.02 -23.48
C ASN A 260 -15.79 1.81 -23.88
N ASP A 261 -16.83 1.83 -23.04
CA ASP A 261 -18.06 2.60 -23.30
C ASP A 261 -17.82 4.11 -23.12
N GLU A 262 -17.05 4.52 -22.10
CA GLU A 262 -16.64 5.91 -21.92
C GLU A 262 -15.82 6.43 -23.12
N VAL A 263 -14.89 5.62 -23.63
CA VAL A 263 -14.09 5.96 -24.81
C VAL A 263 -15.00 6.15 -26.05
N LYS A 264 -15.99 5.29 -26.25
CA LYS A 264 -16.96 5.44 -27.36
C LYS A 264 -17.79 6.72 -27.22
N ALA A 265 -18.16 7.08 -25.99
CA ALA A 265 -19.01 8.23 -25.74
C ALA A 265 -18.29 9.58 -25.78
N LYS A 266 -17.04 9.63 -25.30
CA LYS A 266 -16.32 10.89 -25.05
C LYS A 266 -15.06 11.09 -25.87
N GLY A 267 -14.57 10.05 -26.56
CA GLY A 267 -13.26 10.02 -27.24
C GLY A 267 -12.16 9.50 -26.30
N GLU A 268 -11.16 8.87 -26.90
CA GLU A 268 -10.08 8.20 -26.18
C GLU A 268 -9.22 9.18 -25.39
N GLU A 269 -8.93 10.35 -25.94
CA GLU A 269 -8.10 11.40 -25.36
C GLU A 269 -8.71 12.03 -24.09
N HIS A 270 -10.03 11.92 -23.91
CA HIS A 270 -10.74 12.43 -22.72
C HIS A 270 -10.88 11.39 -21.61
N VAL A 271 -10.55 10.14 -21.89
CA VAL A 271 -10.76 9.00 -20.96
C VAL A 271 -9.44 8.33 -20.61
N LEU A 272 -8.53 8.22 -21.56
CA LEU A 272 -7.28 7.49 -21.40
C LEU A 272 -6.06 8.42 -21.49
N PHE A 273 -5.05 8.11 -20.66
CA PHE A 273 -3.76 8.79 -20.66
C PHE A 273 -2.59 7.80 -20.81
N GLY A 274 -1.40 8.28 -21.16
CA GLY A 274 -0.13 7.53 -21.30
C GLY A 274 0.02 6.76 -22.57
#